data_305a3bacbc688df88cfb4645bbb117b6
#
_entry.id   305a3bacbc688df88cfb4645bbb117b6
#
_cell.length_a   1.000
_cell.length_b   1.000
_cell.length_c   1.000
_cell.angle_alpha   90.00
_cell.angle_beta   90.00
_cell.angle_gamma   90.00
#
_symmetry.space_group_name_H-M   'P 1'
#
loop_
_entity.id
_entity.type
_entity.pdbx_description
1 polymer ?
#
loop_
_entity_poly.entity_id
_entity_poly.type
_entity_poly.pdbx_seq_one_letter_code
_entity_poly.pdbx_strand_id
1 'polypeptide(L)'
;MKSGVEVQTAELLDIDNQTILLNRVAGITDQRVLHLLGRGYNWDDGFAVPEAILNNPNCCLSTALELFYLADGVRYLKDKLDVEKSASEPWRRFVTGLYNQIIQDRFKRSGIGFTPPLNRVEIYKLKKSLEPSEYIFIEAIEGENLTGVNL
;
A
#
# COMPACT_ATOMS: atom_id res chain seq x y z
N MET A 1 10.89 17.50 17.17
CA MET A 1 11.58 17.72 15.86
C MET A 1 11.23 16.60 14.89
N LYS A 2 10.82 16.93 13.69
CA LYS A 2 10.56 15.92 12.65
C LYS A 2 11.87 15.39 12.07
N SER A 3 11.89 14.10 11.75
CA SER A 3 13.04 13.48 11.08
C SER A 3 13.15 13.95 9.63
N GLY A 4 14.28 13.69 8.98
CA GLY A 4 14.45 13.98 7.54
C GLY A 4 13.44 13.27 6.67
N VAL A 5 13.02 12.05 7.05
CA VAL A 5 11.99 11.28 6.34
C VAL A 5 10.64 11.98 6.43
N GLU A 6 10.26 12.45 7.62
CA GLU A 6 8.99 13.17 7.81
C GLU A 6 8.97 14.50 7.06
N VAL A 7 10.08 15.25 7.08
CA VAL A 7 10.21 16.53 6.35
C VAL A 7 10.10 16.29 4.85
N GLN A 8 10.81 15.31 4.31
CA GLN A 8 10.77 14.99 2.88
C GLN A 8 9.36 14.58 2.46
N THR A 9 8.69 13.75 3.25
CA THR A 9 7.32 13.30 2.96
C THR A 9 6.35 14.49 2.97
N ALA A 10 6.44 15.36 3.97
CA ALA A 10 5.58 16.53 4.05
C ALA A 10 5.76 17.46 2.85
N GLU A 11 6.99 17.65 2.41
CA GLU A 11 7.28 18.47 1.20
C GLU A 11 6.64 17.85 -0.05
N LEU A 12 6.69 16.53 -0.20
CA LEU A 12 6.06 15.84 -1.32
C LEU A 12 4.54 15.99 -1.29
N LEU A 13 3.94 15.86 -0.11
CA LEU A 13 2.49 16.01 0.05
C LEU A 13 1.98 17.42 -0.25
N ASP A 14 2.85 18.43 -0.17
CA ASP A 14 2.53 19.82 -0.52
C ASP A 14 2.60 20.11 -2.03
N ILE A 15 3.07 19.18 -2.84
CA ILE A 15 3.14 19.36 -4.29
C ILE A 15 1.76 19.18 -4.91
N ASP A 16 1.20 20.25 -5.47
CA ASP A 16 -0.12 20.23 -6.11
C ASP A 16 -0.08 19.66 -7.53
N ASN A 17 1.00 19.90 -8.26
CA ASN A 17 1.13 19.43 -9.64
C ASN A 17 1.48 17.95 -9.69
N GLN A 18 0.56 17.14 -10.21
CA GLN A 18 0.72 15.70 -10.22
C GLN A 18 1.91 15.24 -11.07
N THR A 19 2.18 15.89 -12.19
CA THR A 19 3.33 15.54 -13.05
C THR A 19 4.64 15.72 -12.29
N ILE A 20 4.77 16.83 -11.56
CA ILE A 20 5.95 17.09 -10.74
C ILE A 20 6.05 16.02 -9.63
N LEU A 21 4.94 15.73 -8.96
CA LEU A 21 4.93 14.72 -7.89
C LEU A 21 5.34 13.34 -8.40
N LEU A 22 4.80 12.91 -9.54
CA LEU A 22 5.14 11.62 -10.15
C LEU A 22 6.65 11.53 -10.47
N ASN A 23 7.23 12.62 -11.00
CA ASN A 23 8.67 12.66 -11.27
C ASN A 23 9.49 12.55 -9.99
N ARG A 24 9.06 13.21 -8.92
CA ARG A 24 9.73 13.14 -7.61
C ARG A 24 9.63 11.73 -7.01
N VAL A 25 8.48 11.09 -7.10
CA VAL A 25 8.26 9.73 -6.59
C VAL A 25 9.22 8.75 -7.25
N ALA A 26 9.41 8.86 -8.57
CA ALA A 26 10.33 7.98 -9.30
C ALA A 26 11.77 8.06 -8.77
N GLY A 27 12.18 9.19 -8.23
CA GLY A 27 13.52 9.41 -7.71
C GLY A 27 13.71 9.13 -6.21
N ILE A 28 12.67 8.71 -5.49
CA ILE A 28 12.77 8.44 -4.06
C ILE A 28 13.61 7.18 -3.83
N THR A 29 14.62 7.28 -2.97
CA THR A 29 15.50 6.15 -2.62
C THR A 29 15.20 5.58 -1.24
N ASP A 30 14.65 6.37 -0.33
CA ASP A 30 14.32 5.93 1.02
C ASP A 30 12.94 5.28 1.04
N GLN A 31 12.89 3.98 1.31
CA GLN A 31 11.62 3.21 1.35
C GLN A 31 10.62 3.75 2.37
N ARG A 32 11.10 4.39 3.45
CA ARG A 32 10.22 4.96 4.47
C ARG A 32 9.45 6.16 3.93
N VAL A 33 10.05 6.94 3.05
CA VAL A 33 9.38 8.06 2.39
C VAL A 33 8.26 7.55 1.48
N LEU A 34 8.51 6.49 0.72
CA LEU A 34 7.48 5.85 -0.11
C LEU A 34 6.29 5.38 0.74
N HIS A 35 6.58 4.73 1.86
CA HIS A 35 5.55 4.22 2.77
C HIS A 35 4.70 5.35 3.35
N LEU A 36 5.34 6.38 3.89
CA LEU A 36 4.64 7.51 4.50
C LEU A 36 3.88 8.34 3.46
N LEU A 37 4.43 8.51 2.27
CA LEU A 37 3.74 9.20 1.18
C LEU A 37 2.44 8.48 0.82
N GLY A 38 2.47 7.17 0.67
CA GLY A 38 1.26 6.37 0.38
C GLY A 38 0.20 6.50 1.47
N ARG A 39 0.62 6.56 2.72
CA ARG A 39 -0.30 6.72 3.85
C ARG A 39 -0.90 8.12 3.94
N GLY A 40 -0.12 9.15 3.63
CA GLY A 40 -0.57 10.54 3.72
C GLY A 40 -1.25 11.07 2.46
N TYR A 41 -1.15 10.37 1.35
CA TYR A 41 -1.70 10.81 0.08
C TYR A 41 -3.23 10.88 0.11
N ASN A 42 -3.79 11.88 -0.60
CA ASN A 42 -5.23 11.96 -0.78
C ASN A 42 -5.66 11.03 -1.92
N TRP A 43 -6.21 9.88 -1.58
CA TRP A 43 -6.61 8.85 -2.54
C TRP A 43 -7.77 9.28 -3.45
N ASP A 44 -8.48 10.35 -3.10
CA ASP A 44 -9.50 10.93 -3.97
C ASP A 44 -8.91 11.50 -5.26
N ASP A 45 -7.60 11.82 -5.25
CA ASP A 45 -6.88 12.29 -6.44
C ASP A 45 -6.54 11.17 -7.43
N GLY A 46 -6.92 9.92 -7.14
CA GLY A 46 -6.77 8.80 -8.04
C GLY A 46 -5.59 7.89 -7.70
N PHE A 47 -5.25 6.98 -8.61
CA PHE A 47 -4.30 5.90 -8.37
C PHE A 47 -2.91 6.12 -8.99
N ALA A 48 -2.70 7.22 -9.72
CA ALA A 48 -1.44 7.43 -10.43
C ALA A 48 -0.24 7.52 -9.47
N VAL A 49 -0.35 8.25 -8.36
CA VAL A 49 0.71 8.36 -7.37
C VAL A 49 0.92 7.04 -6.61
N PRO A 50 -0.12 6.37 -6.10
CA PRO A 50 0.03 5.03 -5.54
C PRO A 50 0.71 4.04 -6.50
N GLU A 51 0.34 4.05 -7.77
CA GLU A 51 0.99 3.18 -8.78
C GLU A 51 2.47 3.54 -8.94
N ALA A 52 2.80 4.81 -8.94
CA ALA A 52 4.19 5.25 -9.05
C ALA A 52 5.02 4.80 -7.83
N ILE A 53 4.41 4.83 -6.63
CA ILE A 53 5.04 4.30 -5.41
C ILE A 53 5.34 2.81 -5.58
N LEU A 54 4.37 2.04 -6.03
CA LEU A 54 4.53 0.59 -6.24
C LEU A 54 5.58 0.27 -7.31
N ASN A 55 5.70 1.11 -8.32
CA ASN A 55 6.67 0.93 -9.40
C ASN A 55 8.09 1.38 -9.05
N ASN A 56 8.27 2.09 -7.94
CA ASN A 56 9.59 2.46 -7.47
C ASN A 56 10.33 1.20 -6.99
N PRO A 57 11.58 0.94 -7.43
CA PRO A 57 12.31 -0.27 -7.05
C PRO A 57 12.60 -0.39 -5.55
N ASN A 58 12.47 0.71 -4.81
CA ASN A 58 12.67 0.72 -3.35
C ASN A 58 11.36 0.45 -2.57
N CYS A 59 10.26 0.21 -3.26
CA CYS A 59 8.99 -0.12 -2.60
C CYS A 59 9.03 -1.55 -2.05
N CYS A 60 8.80 -1.70 -0.75
CA CYS A 60 8.84 -3.01 -0.08
C CYS A 60 7.44 -3.63 0.07
N LEU A 61 7.42 -4.91 0.48
CA LEU A 61 6.17 -5.65 0.68
C LEU A 61 5.24 -4.96 1.69
N SER A 62 5.79 -4.46 2.80
CA SER A 62 4.96 -3.78 3.80
C SER A 62 4.26 -2.56 3.23
N THR A 63 4.92 -1.80 2.37
CA THR A 63 4.29 -0.65 1.68
C THR A 63 3.21 -1.12 0.70
N ALA A 64 3.49 -2.17 -0.07
CA ALA A 64 2.50 -2.73 -1.00
C ALA A 64 1.24 -3.19 -0.26
N LEU A 65 1.40 -3.88 0.87
CA LEU A 65 0.27 -4.33 1.69
C LEU A 65 -0.49 -3.15 2.29
N GLU A 66 0.21 -2.13 2.78
CA GLU A 66 -0.41 -0.91 3.30
C GLU A 66 -1.29 -0.26 2.22
N LEU A 67 -0.75 -0.08 1.01
CA LEU A 67 -1.50 0.51 -0.09
C LEU A 67 -2.69 -0.35 -0.51
N PHE A 68 -2.55 -1.67 -0.46
CA PHE A 68 -3.64 -2.59 -0.74
C PHE A 68 -4.83 -2.34 0.19
N TYR A 69 -4.57 -2.24 1.49
CA TYR A 69 -5.63 -1.98 2.46
C TYR A 69 -6.17 -0.56 2.39
N LEU A 70 -5.32 0.44 2.13
CA LEU A 70 -5.77 1.82 1.94
C LEU A 70 -6.69 1.97 0.73
N ALA A 71 -6.50 1.14 -0.30
CA ALA A 71 -7.38 1.08 -1.47
C ALA A 71 -8.63 0.20 -1.24
N ASP A 72 -8.91 -0.19 0.00
CA ASP A 72 -10.00 -1.11 0.32
C ASP A 72 -9.87 -2.47 -0.36
N GLY A 73 -8.65 -2.92 -0.53
CA GLY A 73 -8.35 -4.22 -1.18
C GLY A 73 -8.89 -5.41 -0.39
N VAL A 74 -9.18 -5.24 0.91
CA VAL A 74 -9.77 -6.31 1.72
C VAL A 74 -11.09 -6.82 1.12
N ARG A 75 -11.83 -5.98 0.40
CA ARG A 75 -13.04 -6.41 -0.30
C ARG A 75 -12.74 -7.53 -1.30
N TYR A 76 -11.59 -7.47 -1.96
CA TYR A 76 -11.19 -8.52 -2.90
C TYR A 76 -10.87 -9.83 -2.19
N LEU A 77 -10.30 -9.76 -0.99
CA LEU A 77 -10.07 -10.95 -0.17
C LEU A 77 -11.39 -11.59 0.28
N LYS A 78 -12.40 -10.77 0.57
CA LYS A 78 -13.71 -11.24 1.04
C LYS A 78 -14.58 -11.81 -0.07
N ASP A 79 -14.56 -11.17 -1.25
CA ASP A 79 -15.41 -11.58 -2.38
C ASP A 79 -14.77 -11.11 -3.69
N LYS A 80 -14.05 -12.01 -4.33
CA LYS A 80 -13.34 -11.70 -5.58
C LYS A 80 -14.29 -11.32 -6.71
N LEU A 81 -15.40 -12.04 -6.83
CA LEU A 81 -16.36 -11.80 -7.91
C LEU A 81 -17.02 -10.43 -7.79
N ASP A 82 -17.31 -9.98 -6.57
CA ASP A 82 -17.89 -8.66 -6.33
C ASP A 82 -16.97 -7.56 -6.87
N VAL A 83 -15.67 -7.65 -6.58
CA VAL A 83 -14.69 -6.67 -7.06
C VAL A 83 -14.51 -6.76 -8.58
N GLU A 84 -14.43 -7.97 -9.14
CA GLU A 84 -14.24 -8.17 -10.57
C GLU A 84 -15.43 -7.64 -11.39
N LYS A 85 -16.61 -7.53 -10.79
CA LYS A 85 -17.82 -6.97 -11.40
C LYS A 85 -18.00 -5.48 -11.11
N SER A 86 -17.10 -4.86 -10.36
CA SER A 86 -17.21 -3.44 -10.01
C SER A 86 -17.23 -2.56 -11.25
N ALA A 87 -18.13 -1.57 -11.26
CA ALA A 87 -18.19 -0.57 -12.31
C ALA A 87 -17.04 0.43 -12.26
N SER A 88 -16.39 0.56 -11.11
CA SER A 88 -15.21 1.44 -10.95
C SER A 88 -13.97 0.77 -11.52
N GLU A 89 -13.75 0.95 -12.81
CA GLU A 89 -12.62 0.32 -13.50
C GLU A 89 -11.25 0.71 -12.93
N PRO A 90 -10.96 2.00 -12.63
CA PRO A 90 -9.66 2.35 -12.07
C PRO A 90 -9.38 1.64 -10.75
N TRP A 91 -10.36 1.59 -9.85
CA TRP A 91 -10.23 0.92 -8.56
C TRP A 91 -10.06 -0.60 -8.73
N ARG A 92 -10.89 -1.21 -9.54
CA ARG A 92 -10.82 -2.65 -9.83
C ARG A 92 -9.43 -3.04 -10.36
N ARG A 93 -8.93 -2.28 -11.34
CA ARG A 93 -7.62 -2.56 -11.95
C ARG A 93 -6.49 -2.39 -10.95
N PHE A 94 -6.55 -1.36 -10.12
CA PHE A 94 -5.54 -1.13 -9.09
C PHE A 94 -5.50 -2.28 -8.09
N VAL A 95 -6.66 -2.63 -7.52
CA VAL A 95 -6.75 -3.66 -6.46
C VAL A 95 -6.36 -5.03 -7.00
N THR A 96 -6.92 -5.44 -8.14
CA THR A 96 -6.63 -6.78 -8.70
C THR A 96 -5.18 -6.87 -9.20
N GLY A 97 -4.66 -5.80 -9.78
CA GLY A 97 -3.27 -5.74 -10.23
C GLY A 97 -2.30 -5.85 -9.06
N LEU A 98 -2.55 -5.09 -7.99
CA LEU A 98 -1.70 -5.13 -6.79
C LEU A 98 -1.78 -6.49 -6.10
N TYR A 99 -3.00 -7.07 -5.98
CA TYR A 99 -3.18 -8.42 -5.46
C TYR A 99 -2.26 -9.41 -6.20
N ASN A 100 -2.31 -9.40 -7.53
CA ASN A 100 -1.50 -10.31 -8.34
C ASN A 100 0.00 -10.09 -8.14
N GLN A 101 0.45 -8.84 -8.05
CA GLN A 101 1.86 -8.53 -7.81
C GLN A 101 2.34 -9.05 -6.46
N ILE A 102 1.53 -8.93 -5.43
CA ILE A 102 1.86 -9.43 -4.09
C ILE A 102 1.93 -10.96 -4.10
N ILE A 103 0.95 -11.62 -4.72
CA ILE A 103 0.94 -13.09 -4.85
C ILE A 103 2.16 -13.60 -5.62
N GLN A 104 2.61 -12.86 -6.63
CA GLN A 104 3.78 -13.22 -7.45
C GLN A 104 5.12 -12.87 -6.78
N ASP A 105 5.09 -12.48 -5.51
CA ASP A 105 6.30 -12.18 -4.72
C ASP A 105 7.16 -11.08 -5.34
N ARG A 106 6.53 -10.06 -5.92
CA ARG A 106 7.24 -8.95 -6.57
C ARG A 106 7.98 -8.04 -5.59
N PHE A 107 7.48 -7.93 -4.36
CA PHE A 107 7.99 -7.00 -3.36
C PHE A 107 8.81 -7.70 -2.29
N LYS A 108 9.94 -7.09 -1.89
CA LYS A 108 10.82 -7.64 -0.85
C LYS A 108 10.45 -7.13 0.53
N ARG A 109 10.77 -7.91 1.53
CA ARG A 109 10.75 -7.45 2.93
C ARG A 109 12.05 -6.70 3.18
N SER A 110 11.97 -5.50 3.75
CA SER A 110 13.16 -4.65 3.87
C SER A 110 13.16 -3.76 5.12
N GLY A 111 12.64 -4.29 6.23
CA GLY A 111 12.77 -3.65 7.54
C GLY A 111 11.60 -2.79 7.98
N ILE A 112 10.66 -2.45 7.11
CA ILE A 112 9.41 -1.79 7.52
C ILE A 112 8.43 -2.85 7.99
N GLY A 113 7.82 -2.63 9.16
CA GLY A 113 6.79 -3.52 9.69
C GLY A 113 5.43 -3.27 9.07
N PHE A 114 4.57 -4.27 9.17
CA PHE A 114 3.18 -4.17 8.73
C PHE A 114 2.29 -4.98 9.66
N THR A 115 1.17 -4.40 10.04
CA THR A 115 0.12 -5.09 10.80
C THR A 115 -1.17 -4.94 10.02
N PRO A 116 -1.83 -6.04 9.63
CA PRO A 116 -3.11 -5.95 8.94
C PRO A 116 -4.12 -5.16 9.78
N PRO A 117 -4.85 -4.21 9.17
CA PRO A 117 -5.85 -3.40 9.90
C PRO A 117 -7.14 -4.19 10.08
N LEU A 118 -7.05 -5.35 10.71
CA LEU A 118 -8.13 -6.31 10.91
C LEU A 118 -8.12 -6.78 12.37
N ASN A 119 -9.29 -7.02 12.93
CA ASN A 119 -9.38 -7.63 14.25
C ASN A 119 -9.25 -9.17 14.15
N ARG A 120 -9.17 -9.84 15.31
CA ARG A 120 -8.98 -11.29 15.37
C ARG A 120 -10.11 -12.06 14.69
N VAL A 121 -11.34 -11.59 14.81
CA VAL A 121 -12.52 -12.23 14.21
C VAL A 121 -12.45 -12.15 12.69
N GLU A 122 -12.10 -10.98 12.16
CA GLU A 122 -11.94 -10.77 10.73
C GLU A 122 -10.84 -11.66 10.14
N ILE A 123 -9.69 -11.73 10.81
CA ILE A 123 -8.57 -12.58 10.39
C ILE A 123 -9.01 -14.05 10.40
N TYR A 124 -9.70 -14.48 11.46
CA TYR A 124 -10.18 -15.85 11.57
C TYR A 124 -11.13 -16.22 10.43
N LYS A 125 -12.08 -15.35 10.12
CA LYS A 125 -13.04 -15.56 9.03
C LYS A 125 -12.35 -15.61 7.68
N LEU A 126 -11.44 -14.67 7.41
CA LEU A 126 -10.69 -14.65 6.16
C LEU A 126 -9.83 -15.89 5.99
N LYS A 127 -9.17 -16.33 7.06
CA LYS A 127 -8.30 -17.51 7.03
C LYS A 127 -9.04 -18.77 6.61
N LYS A 128 -10.32 -18.87 6.93
CA LYS A 128 -11.15 -20.00 6.52
C LYS A 128 -11.46 -20.04 5.03
N SER A 129 -11.55 -18.87 4.40
CA SER A 129 -11.95 -18.76 2.99
C SER A 129 -10.78 -18.57 2.04
N LEU A 130 -9.63 -18.11 2.54
CA LEU A 130 -8.45 -17.85 1.72
C LEU A 130 -7.62 -19.13 1.51
N GLU A 131 -6.96 -19.20 0.35
CA GLU A 131 -5.94 -20.21 0.11
C GLU A 131 -4.67 -19.88 0.91
N PRO A 132 -3.84 -20.89 1.26
CA PRO A 132 -2.59 -20.62 2.00
C PRO A 132 -1.67 -19.58 1.33
N SER A 133 -1.63 -19.52 0.01
CA SER A 133 -0.84 -18.52 -0.73
C SER A 133 -1.32 -17.09 -0.47
N GLU A 134 -2.55 -16.91 -0.01
CA GLU A 134 -3.14 -15.61 0.27
C GLU A 134 -2.93 -15.16 1.72
N TYR A 135 -2.38 -16.01 2.57
CA TYR A 135 -2.16 -15.65 3.99
C TYR A 135 -1.18 -14.50 4.18
N ILE A 136 -0.36 -14.21 3.18
CA ILE A 136 0.53 -13.04 3.18
C ILE A 136 -0.23 -11.73 3.42
N PHE A 137 -1.49 -11.65 3.00
CA PHE A 137 -2.32 -10.46 3.19
C PHE A 137 -2.77 -10.26 4.65
N ILE A 138 -2.83 -11.32 5.43
CA ILE A 138 -3.41 -11.28 6.79
C ILE A 138 -2.38 -11.58 7.88
N GLU A 139 -1.10 -11.65 7.52
CA GLU A 139 0.00 -11.88 8.47
C GLU A 139 0.76 -10.60 8.74
N ALA A 140 1.21 -10.42 9.98
CA ALA A 140 2.05 -9.30 10.34
C ALA A 140 3.48 -9.50 9.85
N ILE A 141 4.14 -8.40 9.50
CA ILE A 141 5.57 -8.37 9.17
C ILE A 141 6.28 -7.57 10.28
N GLU A 142 7.29 -8.17 10.90
CA GLU A 142 8.09 -7.47 11.90
C GLU A 142 8.99 -6.43 11.23
N GLY A 143 9.16 -5.31 11.90
CA GLY A 143 10.00 -4.23 11.40
C GLY A 143 9.67 -2.90 12.05
N GLU A 144 10.25 -1.84 11.50
CA GLU A 144 10.02 -0.48 11.97
C GLU A 144 8.55 -0.10 11.82
N ASN A 145 7.95 0.40 12.91
CA ASN A 145 6.55 0.83 12.91
C ASN A 145 6.45 2.30 12.51
N LEU A 146 5.88 2.56 11.34
CA LEU A 146 5.66 3.92 10.82
C LEU A 146 4.24 4.43 11.03
N THR A 147 3.35 3.64 11.64
CA THR A 147 1.93 4.01 11.79
C THR A 147 1.69 5.21 12.70
N GLY A 148 2.59 5.47 13.65
CA GLY A 148 2.47 6.59 14.57
C GLY A 148 3.06 7.91 14.08
N VAL A 149 3.56 7.96 12.85
CA VAL A 149 4.19 9.18 12.32
C VAL A 149 3.12 10.18 11.90
N ASN A 150 3.26 11.42 12.38
CA ASN A 150 2.40 12.54 12.01
C ASN A 150 3.13 13.42 10.98
N LEU A 151 2.47 13.67 9.87
CA LEU A 151 3.02 14.45 8.75
C LEU A 151 2.46 15.88 8.71
#